data_40c281a6c12243d997b2fc631c7b23c2
#
_entry.id   40c281a6c12243d997b2fc631c7b23c2
#
_cell.length_a   1.000
_cell.length_b   1.000
_cell.length_c   1.000
_cell.angle_alpha   90.00
_cell.angle_beta   90.00
_cell.angle_gamma   90.00
#
_symmetry.space_group_name_H-M   'P 1'
#
loop_
_entity.id
_entity.type
_entity.pdbx_description
1 polymer ?
#
loop_
_entity_poly.entity_id
_entity_poly.type
_entity_poly.pdbx_seq_one_letter_code
_entity_poly.pdbx_strand_id
1 'polypeptide(L)'
;MTPVIAEVGLAESTGVQILKSLVIFALVLQVVPLILLLERKLLGRFQARLGPNRVGPFGLLQPLADVGKLLSKESSTPTTAVPWMMALAPVISILTAIATLAIIPFGDVRNDALFGSDVGLYGIDVSIGILYAFAFGALAFYGLMLGGWASGSKYSFLGSMRAAAQLISYEIALGFSLLGVVMTAGSLSLTEIVNAQDGIWFVIPQFIGFLIFVVAGFAETNRPPFDMAEADAEIVAGYNTEYGGMRFGSFFMAEYINMIVIAGIATTMFLGGWHGPGPAFLDPLWVAAKMFLFIILFIWVRATLPRLRYDQLMSFGWKILLPLATLNVLVTAILVVLT
;
A
#
# COMPACT_ATOMS: atom_id res chain seq x y z
N MET A 1 0.94 0.46 35.12
CA MET A 1 1.54 0.80 33.81
C MET A 1 2.49 -0.32 33.43
N THR A 2 1.99 -1.40 32.86
CA THR A 2 2.81 -2.43 32.22
C THR A 2 3.38 -1.83 30.94
N PRO A 3 4.67 -1.99 30.64
CA PRO A 3 5.25 -1.39 29.46
C PRO A 3 4.60 -2.00 28.20
N VAL A 4 4.11 -1.14 27.33
CA VAL A 4 3.47 -1.43 26.02
C VAL A 4 4.35 -2.27 25.06
N ILE A 5 5.56 -2.59 25.46
CA ILE A 5 6.54 -3.39 24.70
C ILE A 5 6.57 -4.88 25.15
N ALA A 6 5.80 -5.28 26.16
CA ALA A 6 5.97 -6.59 26.81
C ALA A 6 5.07 -7.73 26.27
N GLU A 7 4.27 -7.50 25.26
CA GLU A 7 3.47 -8.56 24.59
C GLU A 7 3.87 -8.81 23.14
N VAL A 8 5.02 -8.36 22.70
CA VAL A 8 5.65 -8.87 21.48
C VAL A 8 6.09 -10.30 21.80
N GLY A 9 5.40 -11.27 21.20
CA GLY A 9 5.53 -12.71 21.39
C GLY A 9 6.86 -13.22 21.93
N LEU A 10 7.00 -13.24 23.24
CA LEU A 10 8.19 -13.73 23.96
C LEU A 10 8.42 -15.27 23.83
N ALA A 11 7.61 -15.94 23.02
CA ALA A 11 7.77 -17.36 22.68
C ALA A 11 8.73 -17.60 21.49
N GLU A 12 8.90 -16.61 20.59
CA GLU A 12 9.83 -16.75 19.46
C GLU A 12 11.23 -16.22 19.81
N SER A 13 12.28 -16.95 19.48
CA SER A 13 13.64 -16.44 19.61
C SER A 13 13.82 -15.23 18.67
N THR A 14 14.55 -14.19 19.10
CA THR A 14 14.84 -13.01 18.30
C THR A 14 15.41 -13.35 16.92
N GLY A 15 16.20 -14.43 16.84
CA GLY A 15 16.74 -14.92 15.57
C GLY A 15 15.67 -15.41 14.59
N VAL A 16 14.64 -16.10 15.08
CA VAL A 16 13.50 -16.57 14.26
C VAL A 16 12.68 -15.39 13.76
N GLN A 17 12.43 -14.39 14.60
CA GLN A 17 11.71 -13.17 14.21
C GLN A 17 12.45 -12.40 13.11
N ILE A 18 13.77 -12.21 13.25
CA ILE A 18 14.58 -11.54 12.22
C ILE A 18 14.56 -12.35 10.92
N LEU A 19 14.77 -13.66 10.98
CA LEU A 19 14.78 -14.52 9.79
C LEU A 19 13.42 -14.48 9.08
N LYS A 20 12.34 -14.59 9.82
CA LYS A 20 10.96 -14.54 9.32
C LYS A 20 10.68 -13.21 8.62
N SER A 21 11.02 -12.09 9.25
CA SER A 21 10.84 -10.74 8.69
C SER A 21 11.66 -10.56 7.40
N LEU A 22 12.89 -11.07 7.36
CA LEU A 22 13.73 -11.05 6.15
C LEU A 22 13.15 -11.90 5.02
N VAL A 23 12.59 -13.06 5.33
CA VAL A 23 11.94 -13.94 4.33
C VAL A 23 10.68 -13.27 3.76
N ILE A 24 9.80 -12.73 4.61
CA ILE A 24 8.60 -12.01 4.18
C ILE A 24 8.99 -10.82 3.29
N PHE A 25 9.96 -10.04 3.72
CA PHE A 25 10.49 -8.91 2.95
C PHE A 25 11.03 -9.34 1.58
N ALA A 26 11.86 -10.39 1.53
CA ALA A 26 12.40 -10.90 0.28
C ALA A 26 11.31 -11.40 -0.66
N LEU A 27 10.28 -12.10 -0.14
CA LEU A 27 9.14 -12.55 -0.93
C LEU A 27 8.37 -11.38 -1.55
N VAL A 28 8.08 -10.35 -0.78
CA VAL A 28 7.36 -9.18 -1.30
C VAL A 28 8.18 -8.43 -2.35
N LEU A 29 9.48 -8.26 -2.16
CA LEU A 29 10.35 -7.68 -3.18
C LEU A 29 10.32 -8.47 -4.49
N GLN A 30 10.15 -9.80 -4.43
CA GLN A 30 9.99 -10.63 -5.63
C GLN A 30 8.59 -10.49 -6.26
N VAL A 31 7.57 -10.19 -5.48
CA VAL A 31 6.20 -10.01 -5.97
C VAL A 31 6.05 -8.70 -6.76
N VAL A 32 6.74 -7.63 -6.39
CA VAL A 32 6.68 -6.33 -7.09
C VAL A 32 6.99 -6.44 -8.60
N PRO A 33 8.09 -7.04 -9.03
CA PRO A 33 8.36 -7.28 -10.45
C PRO A 33 7.30 -8.12 -11.17
N LEU A 34 6.71 -9.09 -10.48
CA LEU A 34 5.64 -9.92 -11.03
C LEU A 34 4.34 -9.13 -11.22
N ILE A 35 3.99 -8.25 -10.29
CA ILE A 35 2.84 -7.35 -10.44
C ILE A 35 3.06 -6.41 -11.62
N LEU A 36 4.25 -5.86 -11.79
CA LEU A 36 4.60 -5.01 -12.93
C LEU A 36 4.40 -5.75 -14.27
N LEU A 37 4.84 -7.00 -14.34
CA LEU A 37 4.63 -7.84 -15.52
C LEU A 37 3.14 -8.12 -15.76
N LEU A 38 2.41 -8.45 -14.68
CA LEU A 38 0.95 -8.69 -14.73
C LEU A 38 0.22 -7.44 -15.25
N GLU A 39 0.53 -6.28 -14.72
CA GLU A 39 -0.06 -5.00 -15.14
C GLU A 39 0.17 -4.75 -16.63
N ARG A 40 1.40 -4.86 -17.11
CA ARG A 40 1.73 -4.68 -18.54
C ARG A 40 1.00 -5.68 -19.44
N LYS A 41 0.82 -6.92 -18.98
CA LYS A 41 0.07 -7.94 -19.74
C LYS A 41 -1.42 -7.67 -19.77
N LEU A 42 -2.02 -7.31 -18.64
CA LEU A 42 -3.44 -7.01 -18.56
C LEU A 42 -3.78 -5.74 -19.34
N LEU A 43 -2.99 -4.66 -19.18
CA LEU A 43 -3.16 -3.45 -19.99
C LEU A 43 -3.04 -3.73 -21.49
N GLY A 44 -2.07 -4.59 -21.88
CA GLY A 44 -1.98 -5.03 -23.27
C GLY A 44 -3.27 -5.69 -23.76
N ARG A 45 -3.85 -6.58 -22.99
CA ARG A 45 -5.11 -7.27 -23.34
C ARG A 45 -6.30 -6.31 -23.42
N PHE A 46 -6.44 -5.37 -22.47
CA PHE A 46 -7.48 -4.35 -22.51
C PHE A 46 -7.36 -3.43 -23.73
N GLN A 47 -6.15 -3.19 -24.19
CA GLN A 47 -5.87 -2.38 -25.38
C GLN A 47 -5.79 -3.19 -26.69
N ALA A 48 -6.26 -4.46 -26.69
CA ALA A 48 -6.20 -5.38 -27.85
C ALA A 48 -4.78 -5.54 -28.45
N ARG A 49 -3.72 -5.46 -27.63
CA ARG A 49 -2.33 -5.68 -28.01
C ARG A 49 -1.62 -6.70 -27.11
N LEU A 50 -0.54 -7.27 -27.62
CA LEU A 50 0.28 -8.17 -26.83
C LEU A 50 1.15 -7.38 -25.84
N GLY A 51 1.14 -7.79 -24.57
CA GLY A 51 2.09 -7.34 -23.56
C GLY A 51 3.47 -7.96 -23.75
N PRO A 52 4.42 -7.78 -22.80
CA PRO A 52 5.76 -8.36 -22.87
C PRO A 52 5.72 -9.87 -23.07
N ASN A 53 6.36 -10.37 -24.15
CA ASN A 53 6.31 -11.78 -24.54
C ASN A 53 7.64 -12.36 -25.00
N ARG A 54 8.67 -11.53 -25.27
CA ARG A 54 9.91 -11.98 -25.91
C ARG A 54 11.07 -12.26 -24.96
N VAL A 55 11.14 -11.59 -23.81
CA VAL A 55 12.25 -11.73 -22.87
C VAL A 55 11.96 -12.91 -21.94
N GLY A 56 12.56 -14.05 -22.20
CA GLY A 56 12.31 -15.33 -21.54
C GLY A 56 10.96 -15.96 -21.90
N PRO A 57 10.61 -17.11 -21.31
CA PRO A 57 9.34 -17.77 -21.57
C PRO A 57 8.18 -16.85 -21.18
N PHE A 58 7.28 -16.57 -22.12
CA PHE A 58 6.13 -15.69 -21.90
C PHE A 58 6.47 -14.28 -21.35
N GLY A 59 7.71 -13.80 -21.51
CA GLY A 59 8.13 -12.49 -20.99
C GLY A 59 8.41 -12.45 -19.49
N LEU A 60 8.56 -13.58 -18.81
CA LEU A 60 8.80 -13.65 -17.36
C LEU A 60 10.10 -13.00 -16.91
N LEU A 61 11.10 -12.94 -17.77
CA LEU A 61 12.39 -12.30 -17.47
C LEU A 61 12.40 -10.78 -17.76
N GLN A 62 11.30 -10.21 -18.26
CA GLN A 62 11.21 -8.77 -18.54
C GLN A 62 11.48 -7.90 -17.31
N PRO A 63 10.95 -8.19 -16.11
CA PRO A 63 11.26 -7.38 -14.92
C PRO A 63 12.76 -7.37 -14.58
N LEU A 64 13.46 -8.49 -14.74
CA LEU A 64 14.92 -8.55 -14.53
C LEU A 64 15.68 -7.70 -15.53
N ALA A 65 15.26 -7.71 -16.80
CA ALA A 65 15.83 -6.83 -17.82
C ALA A 65 15.58 -5.35 -17.50
N ASP A 66 14.41 -5.00 -16.97
CA ASP A 66 14.09 -3.63 -16.56
C ASP A 66 14.96 -3.19 -15.37
N VAL A 67 15.17 -4.03 -14.37
CA VAL A 67 16.09 -3.76 -13.26
C VAL A 67 17.52 -3.59 -13.77
N GLY A 68 18.00 -4.50 -14.64
CA GLY A 68 19.33 -4.40 -15.24
C GLY A 68 19.54 -3.09 -16.01
N LYS A 69 18.52 -2.66 -16.75
CA LYS A 69 18.51 -1.36 -17.45
C LYS A 69 18.60 -0.17 -16.46
N LEU A 70 17.84 -0.19 -15.38
CA LEU A 70 17.85 0.89 -14.38
C LEU A 70 19.18 0.96 -13.62
N LEU A 71 19.83 -0.18 -13.37
CA LEU A 71 21.15 -0.25 -12.74
C LEU A 71 22.26 0.30 -13.66
N SER A 72 22.18 0.01 -14.96
CA SER A 72 23.18 0.45 -15.94
C SER A 72 22.99 1.88 -16.42
N LYS A 73 21.79 2.46 -16.19
CA LYS A 73 21.47 3.82 -16.63
C LYS A 73 22.12 4.86 -15.72
N GLU A 74 22.82 5.81 -16.30
CA GLU A 74 23.37 6.95 -15.57
C GLU A 74 22.27 7.80 -14.93
N SER A 75 22.48 8.23 -13.70
CA SER A 75 21.61 9.18 -13.00
C SER A 75 22.21 10.58 -13.11
N SER A 76 21.57 11.45 -13.89
CA SER A 76 21.91 12.87 -13.94
C SER A 76 21.34 13.60 -12.71
N THR A 77 22.11 14.57 -12.21
CA THR A 77 21.63 15.51 -11.19
C THR A 77 21.66 16.91 -11.79
N PRO A 78 20.53 17.64 -11.82
CA PRO A 78 20.52 19.03 -12.29
C PRO A 78 21.45 19.91 -11.47
N THR A 79 22.01 20.95 -12.06
CA THR A 79 22.91 21.90 -11.38
C THR A 79 22.21 22.70 -10.29
N THR A 80 20.88 22.86 -10.39
CA THR A 80 20.02 23.55 -9.42
C THR A 80 19.53 22.64 -8.31
N ALA A 81 19.75 21.33 -8.41
CA ALA A 81 19.27 20.37 -7.43
C ALA A 81 20.14 20.35 -6.16
N VAL A 82 19.52 19.91 -5.03
CA VAL A 82 20.22 19.63 -3.78
C VAL A 82 20.53 18.13 -3.71
N PRO A 83 21.79 17.68 -4.02
CA PRO A 83 22.07 16.28 -4.32
C PRO A 83 21.79 15.31 -3.18
N TRP A 84 22.06 15.69 -1.91
CA TRP A 84 21.82 14.81 -0.78
C TRP A 84 20.34 14.60 -0.49
N MET A 85 19.50 15.64 -0.61
CA MET A 85 18.04 15.53 -0.48
C MET A 85 17.44 14.72 -1.61
N MET A 86 17.96 14.92 -2.84
CA MET A 86 17.55 14.15 -4.02
C MET A 86 17.88 12.65 -3.90
N ALA A 87 18.94 12.30 -3.15
CA ALA A 87 19.27 10.91 -2.85
C ALA A 87 18.42 10.35 -1.70
N LEU A 88 18.10 11.17 -0.69
CA LEU A 88 17.36 10.76 0.49
C LEU A 88 15.86 10.52 0.20
N ALA A 89 15.26 11.31 -0.68
CA ALA A 89 13.83 11.26 -0.98
C ALA A 89 13.33 9.85 -1.40
N PRO A 90 13.91 9.15 -2.38
CA PRO A 90 13.49 7.80 -2.74
C PRO A 90 13.75 6.78 -1.63
N VAL A 91 14.77 6.99 -0.80
CA VAL A 91 15.06 6.12 0.36
C VAL A 91 13.93 6.23 1.40
N ILE A 92 13.47 7.44 1.71
CA ILE A 92 12.32 7.65 2.61
C ILE A 92 11.10 6.92 2.06
N SER A 93 10.76 7.09 0.78
CA SER A 93 9.59 6.46 0.17
C SER A 93 9.63 4.93 0.24
N ILE A 94 10.79 4.31 -0.01
CA ILE A 94 10.92 2.86 0.09
C ILE A 94 10.86 2.39 1.56
N LEU A 95 11.58 3.04 2.46
CA LEU A 95 11.62 2.63 3.86
C LEU A 95 10.24 2.68 4.50
N THR A 96 9.47 3.73 4.23
CA THR A 96 8.11 3.86 4.76
C THR A 96 7.17 2.79 4.19
N ALA A 97 7.23 2.53 2.89
CA ALA A 97 6.43 1.48 2.25
C ALA A 97 6.75 0.09 2.82
N ILE A 98 8.04 -0.23 3.03
CA ILE A 98 8.48 -1.49 3.63
C ILE A 98 8.05 -1.59 5.10
N ALA A 99 8.19 -0.50 5.86
CA ALA A 99 7.79 -0.48 7.27
C ALA A 99 6.28 -0.75 7.41
N THR A 100 5.45 -0.13 6.57
CA THR A 100 4.01 -0.35 6.58
C THR A 100 3.65 -1.78 6.17
N LEU A 101 4.39 -2.38 5.22
CA LEU A 101 4.19 -3.76 4.83
C LEU A 101 4.45 -4.76 5.96
N ALA A 102 5.41 -4.48 6.83
CA ALA A 102 5.84 -5.39 7.89
C ALA A 102 4.74 -5.75 8.91
N ILE A 103 3.68 -4.93 9.02
CA ILE A 103 2.57 -5.17 9.95
C ILE A 103 1.43 -6.00 9.35
N ILE A 104 1.46 -6.31 8.04
CA ILE A 104 0.39 -7.08 7.40
C ILE A 104 0.51 -8.54 7.83
N PRO A 105 -0.52 -9.10 8.50
CA PRO A 105 -0.51 -10.49 8.89
C PRO A 105 -0.92 -11.39 7.71
N PHE A 106 -0.12 -12.41 7.44
CA PHE A 106 -0.38 -13.41 6.40
C PHE A 106 -0.98 -14.71 6.93
N GLY A 107 -1.06 -14.88 8.25
CA GLY A 107 -1.63 -16.06 8.90
C GLY A 107 -1.60 -15.93 10.42
N ASP A 108 -2.39 -16.78 11.07
CA ASP A 108 -2.50 -16.81 12.53
C ASP A 108 -1.24 -17.42 13.21
N VAL A 109 -1.11 -17.17 14.52
CA VAL A 109 -0.11 -17.85 15.36
C VAL A 109 -0.53 -19.31 15.53
N ARG A 110 0.35 -20.23 15.17
CA ARG A 110 0.05 -21.66 15.25
C ARG A 110 1.13 -22.46 15.95
N ASN A 111 0.64 -23.39 16.78
CA ASN A 111 1.43 -24.43 17.45
C ASN A 111 1.90 -25.52 16.50
N ASP A 112 1.87 -25.35 15.16
CA ASP A 112 2.00 -26.48 14.25
C ASP A 112 3.20 -26.48 13.33
N ALA A 113 3.89 -27.57 13.47
CA ALA A 113 4.48 -28.46 12.48
C ALA A 113 5.60 -27.99 11.55
N LEU A 114 5.66 -26.77 11.06
CA LEU A 114 6.75 -26.36 10.17
C LEU A 114 8.04 -25.97 10.91
N PHE A 115 7.92 -25.45 12.13
CA PHE A 115 9.07 -25.01 12.92
C PHE A 115 9.05 -25.42 14.40
N GLY A 116 8.05 -26.19 14.86
CA GLY A 116 7.96 -26.70 16.23
C GLY A 116 7.81 -25.65 17.34
N SER A 117 7.40 -24.44 16.99
CA SER A 117 7.16 -23.31 17.89
C SER A 117 5.97 -22.49 17.41
N ASP A 118 5.37 -21.71 18.31
CA ASP A 118 4.29 -20.78 18.01
C ASP A 118 4.81 -19.67 17.09
N VAL A 119 4.75 -19.86 15.77
CA VAL A 119 5.23 -18.92 14.78
C VAL A 119 4.04 -18.27 14.07
N GLY A 120 3.81 -16.99 14.29
CA GLY A 120 2.86 -16.20 13.51
C GLY A 120 3.45 -15.78 12.15
N LEU A 121 2.64 -15.84 11.10
CA LEU A 121 3.05 -15.41 9.74
C LEU A 121 2.86 -13.91 9.55
N TYR A 122 3.51 -13.11 10.36
CA TYR A 122 3.57 -11.64 10.27
C TYR A 122 5.01 -11.16 10.51
N GLY A 123 5.36 -10.00 9.95
CA GLY A 123 6.68 -9.42 10.17
C GLY A 123 6.80 -8.85 11.58
N ILE A 124 5.86 -8.00 11.97
CA ILE A 124 5.78 -7.35 13.28
C ILE A 124 4.31 -7.32 13.70
N ASP A 125 3.99 -7.83 14.89
CA ASP A 125 2.68 -7.62 15.51
C ASP A 125 2.78 -6.50 16.54
N VAL A 126 1.94 -5.48 16.36
CA VAL A 126 1.92 -4.29 17.24
C VAL A 126 0.48 -4.04 17.64
N SER A 127 0.24 -3.87 18.94
CA SER A 127 -1.09 -3.56 19.50
C SER A 127 -1.74 -2.30 18.91
N ILE A 128 -0.92 -1.40 18.35
CA ILE A 128 -1.34 -0.15 17.67
C ILE A 128 -1.09 -0.21 16.15
N GLY A 129 -1.24 -1.39 15.53
CA GLY A 129 -0.86 -1.63 14.13
C GLY A 129 -1.44 -0.64 13.14
N ILE A 130 -2.71 -0.26 13.28
CA ILE A 130 -3.35 0.73 12.39
C ILE A 130 -2.69 2.11 12.52
N LEU A 131 -2.40 2.57 13.74
CA LEU A 131 -1.72 3.85 13.95
C LEU A 131 -0.30 3.83 13.41
N TYR A 132 0.38 2.69 13.52
CA TYR A 132 1.69 2.48 12.90
C TYR A 132 1.60 2.62 11.37
N ALA A 133 0.58 2.00 10.71
CA ALA A 133 0.36 2.14 9.28
C ALA A 133 0.20 3.60 8.85
N PHE A 134 -0.64 4.35 9.56
CA PHE A 134 -0.85 5.78 9.29
C PHE A 134 0.42 6.61 9.54
N ALA A 135 1.16 6.35 10.61
CA ALA A 135 2.39 7.08 10.90
C ALA A 135 3.43 6.94 9.77
N PHE A 136 3.62 5.73 9.25
CA PHE A 136 4.54 5.49 8.14
C PHE A 136 3.97 5.94 6.79
N GLY A 137 2.65 5.86 6.57
CA GLY A 137 1.95 6.46 5.43
C GLY A 137 2.19 7.97 5.37
N ALA A 138 1.96 8.67 6.49
CA ALA A 138 2.22 10.10 6.61
C ALA A 138 3.71 10.46 6.40
N LEU A 139 4.66 9.58 6.79
CA LEU A 139 6.09 9.79 6.51
C LEU A 139 6.41 9.62 5.01
N ALA A 140 5.69 8.77 4.28
CA ALA A 140 5.89 8.56 2.84
C ALA A 140 5.67 9.84 2.03
N PHE A 141 4.74 10.69 2.46
CA PHE A 141 4.51 12.02 1.92
C PHE A 141 5.79 12.86 1.82
N TYR A 142 6.63 12.84 2.86
CA TYR A 142 7.89 13.60 2.85
C TYR A 142 8.85 13.10 1.77
N GLY A 143 8.83 11.82 1.44
CA GLY A 143 9.63 11.28 0.33
C GLY A 143 9.27 11.94 -1.01
N LEU A 144 7.98 12.04 -1.33
CA LEU A 144 7.51 12.68 -2.56
C LEU A 144 7.76 14.20 -2.55
N MET A 145 7.44 14.86 -1.44
CA MET A 145 7.60 16.32 -1.30
C MET A 145 9.07 16.73 -1.42
N LEU A 146 9.96 16.08 -0.68
CA LEU A 146 11.40 16.34 -0.75
C LEU A 146 11.96 16.02 -2.13
N GLY A 147 11.46 14.96 -2.78
CA GLY A 147 11.85 14.59 -4.14
C GLY A 147 11.60 15.70 -5.15
N GLY A 148 10.41 16.26 -5.15
CA GLY A 148 10.08 17.37 -6.03
C GLY A 148 10.80 18.67 -5.68
N TRP A 149 10.95 18.98 -4.39
CA TRP A 149 11.64 20.19 -3.94
C TRP A 149 13.15 20.13 -4.23
N ALA A 150 13.79 19.01 -3.93
CA ALA A 150 15.23 18.83 -4.09
C ALA A 150 15.70 18.87 -5.56
N SER A 151 14.83 18.57 -6.51
CA SER A 151 15.15 18.55 -7.93
C SER A 151 15.40 19.92 -8.56
N GLY A 152 14.97 21.02 -7.88
CA GLY A 152 15.17 22.39 -8.36
C GLY A 152 14.39 22.74 -9.64
N SER A 153 13.44 21.91 -10.05
CA SER A 153 12.57 22.12 -11.22
C SER A 153 11.19 22.64 -10.81
N LYS A 154 10.66 23.61 -11.55
CA LYS A 154 9.31 24.17 -11.29
C LYS A 154 8.22 23.12 -11.45
N TYR A 155 8.34 22.25 -12.45
CA TYR A 155 7.37 21.19 -12.72
C TYR A 155 7.40 20.13 -11.64
N SER A 156 8.60 19.72 -11.21
CA SER A 156 8.75 18.74 -10.12
C SER A 156 8.20 19.26 -8.80
N PHE A 157 8.43 20.53 -8.49
CA PHE A 157 7.89 21.18 -7.28
C PHE A 157 6.35 21.25 -7.32
N LEU A 158 5.76 21.66 -8.45
CA LEU A 158 4.31 21.68 -8.60
C LEU A 158 3.68 20.30 -8.50
N GLY A 159 4.32 19.27 -9.09
CA GLY A 159 3.88 17.89 -8.99
C GLY A 159 3.89 17.37 -7.57
N SER A 160 4.98 17.61 -6.83
CA SER A 160 5.08 17.19 -5.42
C SER A 160 4.08 17.91 -4.52
N MET A 161 3.81 19.20 -4.73
CA MET A 161 2.79 19.95 -3.96
C MET A 161 1.37 19.46 -4.23
N ARG A 162 1.05 19.09 -5.47
CA ARG A 162 -0.24 18.47 -5.82
C ARG A 162 -0.40 17.10 -5.20
N ALA A 163 0.65 16.25 -5.25
CA ALA A 163 0.67 14.96 -4.57
C ALA A 163 0.47 15.11 -3.07
N ALA A 164 1.16 16.07 -2.46
CA ALA A 164 1.05 16.42 -1.07
C ALA A 164 -0.39 16.74 -0.65
N ALA A 165 -1.03 17.64 -1.38
CA ALA A 165 -2.40 18.03 -1.10
C ALA A 165 -3.39 16.86 -1.26
N GLN A 166 -3.16 15.99 -2.25
CA GLN A 166 -3.95 14.77 -2.45
C GLN A 166 -3.80 13.82 -1.28
N LEU A 167 -2.58 13.40 -0.94
CA LEU A 167 -2.30 12.42 0.12
C LEU A 167 -2.90 12.87 1.44
N ILE A 168 -2.61 14.09 1.92
CA ILE A 168 -3.14 14.62 3.19
C ILE A 168 -4.67 14.63 3.19
N SER A 169 -5.30 15.02 2.08
CA SER A 169 -6.77 15.13 2.02
C SER A 169 -7.46 13.77 2.05
N TYR A 170 -6.90 12.77 1.39
CA TYR A 170 -7.50 11.44 1.29
C TYR A 170 -7.12 10.53 2.46
N GLU A 171 -5.97 10.75 3.10
CA GLU A 171 -5.56 10.06 4.33
C GLU A 171 -6.58 10.27 5.46
N ILE A 172 -7.16 11.47 5.59
CA ILE A 172 -8.22 11.75 6.56
C ILE A 172 -9.45 10.88 6.29
N ALA A 173 -9.93 10.83 5.05
CA ALA A 173 -11.09 10.02 4.68
C ALA A 173 -10.82 8.51 4.86
N LEU A 174 -9.61 8.06 4.54
CA LEU A 174 -9.14 6.70 4.73
C LEU A 174 -9.14 6.34 6.22
N GLY A 175 -8.62 7.23 7.09
CA GLY A 175 -8.63 7.04 8.54
C GLY A 175 -10.05 6.90 9.11
N PHE A 176 -10.96 7.78 8.71
CA PHE A 176 -12.37 7.69 9.13
C PHE A 176 -13.03 6.38 8.64
N SER A 177 -12.71 5.90 7.45
CA SER A 177 -13.26 4.64 6.94
C SER A 177 -12.84 3.43 7.78
N LEU A 178 -11.59 3.41 8.26
CA LEU A 178 -11.07 2.35 9.12
C LEU A 178 -11.54 2.48 10.57
N LEU A 179 -11.82 3.70 11.04
CA LEU A 179 -12.28 3.93 12.39
C LEU A 179 -13.60 3.16 12.70
N GLY A 180 -14.50 3.05 11.73
CA GLY A 180 -15.71 2.23 11.86
C GLY A 180 -15.40 0.75 12.15
N VAL A 181 -14.41 0.19 11.47
CA VAL A 181 -13.94 -1.19 11.69
C VAL A 181 -13.31 -1.34 13.07
N VAL A 182 -12.44 -0.39 13.46
CA VAL A 182 -11.80 -0.37 14.78
C VAL A 182 -12.82 -0.34 15.91
N MET A 183 -13.86 0.48 15.78
CA MET A 183 -14.94 0.55 16.77
C MET A 183 -15.73 -0.75 16.89
N THR A 184 -15.95 -1.42 15.76
CA THR A 184 -16.66 -2.72 15.74
C THR A 184 -15.80 -3.85 16.32
N ALA A 185 -14.50 -3.85 16.04
CA ALA A 185 -13.56 -4.87 16.52
C ALA A 185 -13.09 -4.62 17.96
N GLY A 186 -13.10 -3.36 18.43
CA GLY A 186 -12.62 -2.97 19.77
C GLY A 186 -11.10 -2.99 19.92
N SER A 187 -10.34 -3.12 18.83
CA SER A 187 -8.88 -3.21 18.84
C SER A 187 -8.22 -2.41 17.69
N LEU A 188 -6.95 -2.03 17.88
CA LEU A 188 -6.09 -1.42 16.86
C LEU A 188 -5.07 -2.42 16.28
N SER A 189 -4.98 -3.64 16.84
CA SER A 189 -4.13 -4.71 16.32
C SER A 189 -4.76 -5.34 15.09
N LEU A 190 -3.99 -5.51 14.01
CA LEU A 190 -4.47 -6.11 12.78
C LEU A 190 -4.83 -7.59 12.97
N THR A 191 -4.08 -8.31 13.81
CA THR A 191 -4.34 -9.72 14.12
C THR A 191 -5.64 -9.90 14.89
N GLU A 192 -5.90 -9.07 15.91
CA GLU A 192 -7.15 -9.10 16.67
C GLU A 192 -8.36 -8.72 15.82
N ILE A 193 -8.21 -7.75 14.90
CA ILE A 193 -9.28 -7.36 13.98
C ILE A 193 -9.62 -8.50 13.02
N VAL A 194 -8.63 -9.27 12.55
CA VAL A 194 -8.90 -10.44 11.72
C VAL A 194 -9.65 -11.50 12.56
N ASN A 195 -9.20 -11.78 13.78
CA ASN A 195 -9.87 -12.75 14.67
C ASN A 195 -11.31 -12.34 15.01
N ALA A 196 -11.59 -11.05 15.13
CA ALA A 196 -12.95 -10.55 15.33
C ALA A 196 -13.91 -10.80 14.14
N GLN A 197 -13.38 -11.22 12.98
CA GLN A 197 -14.15 -11.51 11.76
C GLN A 197 -14.44 -13.00 11.55
N ASP A 198 -14.28 -13.86 12.55
CA ASP A 198 -14.55 -15.30 12.45
C ASP A 198 -15.96 -15.65 11.98
N GLY A 199 -16.97 -14.84 12.37
CA GLY A 199 -18.35 -15.08 12.00
C GLY A 199 -18.79 -14.38 10.73
N ILE A 200 -18.60 -13.07 10.68
CA ILE A 200 -19.04 -12.20 9.58
C ILE A 200 -17.90 -11.25 9.22
N TRP A 201 -17.54 -11.21 7.97
CA TRP A 201 -16.55 -10.28 7.46
C TRP A 201 -17.05 -8.83 7.54
N PHE A 202 -16.22 -7.92 7.98
CA PHE A 202 -16.60 -6.52 8.17
C PHE A 202 -16.99 -5.78 6.90
N VAL A 203 -16.69 -6.31 5.72
CA VAL A 203 -17.22 -5.78 4.46
C VAL A 203 -18.76 -5.71 4.42
N ILE A 204 -19.46 -6.59 5.17
CA ILE A 204 -20.92 -6.60 5.19
C ILE A 204 -21.46 -5.47 6.10
N PRO A 205 -21.14 -5.40 7.41
CA PRO A 205 -21.64 -4.34 8.28
C PRO A 205 -21.03 -2.97 8.00
N GLN A 206 -19.81 -2.92 7.43
CA GLN A 206 -19.08 -1.69 7.11
C GLN A 206 -18.94 -1.46 5.60
N PHE A 207 -19.98 -1.82 4.82
CA PHE A 207 -19.93 -1.73 3.36
C PHE A 207 -19.63 -0.32 2.84
N ILE A 208 -20.23 0.71 3.45
CA ILE A 208 -19.97 2.12 3.09
C ILE A 208 -18.51 2.48 3.43
N GLY A 209 -18.03 2.09 4.62
CA GLY A 209 -16.63 2.27 5.02
C GLY A 209 -15.66 1.59 4.04
N PHE A 210 -15.98 0.38 3.60
CA PHE A 210 -15.21 -0.35 2.60
C PHE A 210 -15.13 0.39 1.25
N LEU A 211 -16.25 0.90 0.73
CA LEU A 211 -16.25 1.68 -0.51
C LEU A 211 -15.41 2.95 -0.40
N ILE A 212 -15.52 3.67 0.71
CA ILE A 212 -14.72 4.87 0.99
C ILE A 212 -13.24 4.51 1.06
N PHE A 213 -12.90 3.41 1.76
CA PHE A 213 -11.53 2.91 1.87
C PHE A 213 -10.93 2.59 0.51
N VAL A 214 -11.66 1.88 -0.35
CA VAL A 214 -11.18 1.54 -1.70
C VAL A 214 -10.88 2.79 -2.50
N VAL A 215 -11.80 3.76 -2.52
CA VAL A 215 -11.61 5.02 -3.26
C VAL A 215 -10.44 5.83 -2.70
N ALA A 216 -10.35 5.98 -1.37
CA ALA A 216 -9.25 6.68 -0.73
C ALA A 216 -7.89 5.96 -0.95
N GLY A 217 -7.89 4.62 -0.95
CA GLY A 217 -6.70 3.81 -1.23
C GLY A 217 -6.14 4.00 -2.66
N PHE A 218 -7.01 4.23 -3.66
CA PHE A 218 -6.54 4.63 -4.99
C PHE A 218 -5.84 6.00 -4.96
N ALA A 219 -6.36 6.94 -4.19
CA ALA A 219 -5.75 8.26 -4.06
C ALA A 219 -4.42 8.20 -3.28
N GLU A 220 -4.33 7.35 -2.26
CA GLU A 220 -3.13 7.13 -1.45
C GLU A 220 -1.98 6.51 -2.27
N THR A 221 -2.30 5.62 -3.21
CA THR A 221 -1.30 4.99 -4.09
C THR A 221 -0.91 5.85 -5.28
N ASN A 222 -1.41 7.09 -5.41
CA ASN A 222 -1.19 8.00 -6.56
C ASN A 222 -1.47 7.33 -7.92
N ARG A 223 -2.41 6.39 -7.99
CA ARG A 223 -2.76 5.67 -9.22
C ARG A 223 -3.95 6.31 -9.95
N PRO A 224 -3.97 6.26 -11.29
CA PRO A 224 -5.16 6.70 -12.04
C PRO A 224 -6.44 6.02 -11.50
N PRO A 225 -7.55 6.77 -11.33
CA PRO A 225 -7.82 8.13 -11.83
C PRO A 225 -7.25 9.29 -11.00
N PHE A 226 -6.58 9.02 -9.87
CA PHE A 226 -6.09 10.01 -8.89
C PHE A 226 -4.56 10.27 -9.02
N ASP A 227 -4.01 10.24 -10.23
CA ASP A 227 -2.60 10.43 -10.52
C ASP A 227 -2.26 11.92 -10.68
N MET A 228 -2.17 12.66 -9.57
CA MET A 228 -1.78 14.08 -9.58
C MET A 228 -0.27 14.29 -9.44
N ALA A 229 0.42 13.28 -8.93
CA ALA A 229 1.85 13.32 -8.69
C ALA A 229 2.68 13.35 -9.97
N GLU A 230 2.31 12.55 -10.96
CA GLU A 230 3.02 12.45 -12.25
C GLU A 230 2.41 13.36 -13.30
N ALA A 231 1.09 13.37 -13.44
CA ALA A 231 0.33 14.27 -14.30
C ALA A 231 0.93 14.50 -15.68
N ASP A 232 1.30 13.44 -16.40
CA ASP A 232 2.04 13.49 -17.68
C ASP A 232 1.51 14.51 -18.68
N ALA A 233 0.20 14.65 -18.78
CA ALA A 233 -0.44 15.58 -19.70
C ALA A 233 -0.39 17.05 -19.26
N GLU A 234 -0.07 17.35 -17.98
CA GLU A 234 -0.11 18.69 -17.42
C GLU A 234 1.27 19.22 -17.01
N ILE A 235 2.08 18.37 -16.35
CA ILE A 235 3.34 18.78 -15.69
C ILE A 235 4.51 17.85 -16.06
N VAL A 236 4.50 17.29 -17.27
CA VAL A 236 5.51 16.40 -17.86
C VAL A 236 5.57 15.05 -17.17
N ALA A 237 6.30 14.91 -16.05
CA ALA A 237 6.35 13.70 -15.21
C ALA A 237 6.32 14.07 -13.71
N GLY A 238 5.81 15.26 -13.40
CA GLY A 238 5.66 15.72 -12.03
C GLY A 238 6.96 15.64 -11.22
N TYR A 239 6.89 15.09 -10.00
CA TYR A 239 8.05 14.97 -9.11
C TYR A 239 9.18 14.09 -9.66
N ASN A 240 8.87 13.16 -10.57
CA ASN A 240 9.82 12.23 -11.16
C ASN A 240 10.64 12.83 -12.33
N THR A 241 10.33 14.03 -12.80
CA THR A 241 10.89 14.62 -14.04
C THR A 241 12.43 14.58 -14.09
N GLU A 242 13.08 14.87 -12.97
CA GLU A 242 14.55 14.96 -12.88
C GLU A 242 15.21 13.67 -12.36
N TYR A 243 14.40 12.65 -12.06
CA TYR A 243 14.91 11.38 -11.53
C TYR A 243 15.20 10.38 -12.65
N GLY A 244 16.41 9.79 -12.63
CA GLY A 244 16.84 8.76 -13.59
C GLY A 244 17.42 7.53 -12.90
N GLY A 245 17.61 6.44 -13.67
CA GLY A 245 18.24 5.21 -13.18
C GLY A 245 17.56 4.61 -11.96
N MET A 246 18.34 4.14 -10.99
CA MET A 246 17.82 3.49 -9.77
C MET A 246 17.02 4.42 -8.86
N ARG A 247 17.26 5.74 -8.87
CA ARG A 247 16.49 6.69 -8.06
C ARG A 247 15.03 6.73 -8.51
N PHE A 248 14.80 6.77 -9.83
CA PHE A 248 13.45 6.62 -10.40
C PHE A 248 12.85 5.25 -10.09
N GLY A 249 13.64 4.17 -10.27
CA GLY A 249 13.21 2.80 -9.95
C GLY A 249 12.80 2.63 -8.49
N SER A 250 13.44 3.36 -7.58
CA SER A 250 13.13 3.34 -6.15
C SER A 250 11.76 3.94 -5.83
N PHE A 251 11.40 5.09 -6.39
CA PHE A 251 10.05 5.66 -6.25
C PHE A 251 8.98 4.73 -6.83
N PHE A 252 9.25 4.22 -8.03
CA PHE A 252 8.35 3.30 -8.71
C PHE A 252 8.13 2.01 -7.90
N MET A 253 9.19 1.46 -7.29
CA MET A 253 9.10 0.30 -6.41
C MET A 253 8.27 0.61 -5.15
N ALA A 254 8.48 1.78 -4.52
CA ALA A 254 7.71 2.21 -3.35
C ALA A 254 6.21 2.32 -3.66
N GLU A 255 5.84 2.83 -4.83
CA GLU A 255 4.45 2.92 -5.30
C GLU A 255 3.79 1.53 -5.41
N TYR A 256 4.49 0.54 -5.98
CA TYR A 256 3.95 -0.83 -6.05
C TYR A 256 3.87 -1.51 -4.68
N ILE A 257 4.82 -1.26 -3.79
CA ILE A 257 4.74 -1.74 -2.40
C ILE A 257 3.53 -1.11 -1.70
N ASN A 258 3.29 0.19 -1.85
CA ASN A 258 2.11 0.85 -1.29
C ASN A 258 0.79 0.26 -1.83
N MET A 259 0.74 -0.11 -3.11
CA MET A 259 -0.42 -0.82 -3.67
C MET A 259 -0.65 -2.18 -2.98
N ILE A 260 0.42 -2.93 -2.71
CA ILE A 260 0.37 -4.19 -1.94
C ILE A 260 -0.10 -3.92 -0.51
N VAL A 261 0.40 -2.87 0.13
CA VAL A 261 0.03 -2.45 1.50
C VAL A 261 -1.46 -2.12 1.58
N ILE A 262 -1.98 -1.28 0.70
CA ILE A 262 -3.41 -0.93 0.68
C ILE A 262 -4.27 -2.19 0.44
N ALA A 263 -3.86 -3.07 -0.48
CA ALA A 263 -4.54 -4.35 -0.70
C ALA A 263 -4.49 -5.25 0.56
N GLY A 264 -3.36 -5.27 1.28
CA GLY A 264 -3.20 -6.00 2.53
C GLY A 264 -4.09 -5.45 3.64
N ILE A 265 -4.11 -4.13 3.86
CA ILE A 265 -4.97 -3.47 4.84
C ILE A 265 -6.46 -3.70 4.49
N ALA A 266 -6.85 -3.58 3.22
CA ALA A 266 -8.21 -3.90 2.79
C ALA A 266 -8.61 -5.35 3.13
N THR A 267 -7.71 -6.29 2.90
CA THR A 267 -7.93 -7.71 3.16
C THR A 267 -8.06 -7.98 4.66
N THR A 268 -7.21 -7.42 5.49
CA THR A 268 -7.22 -7.61 6.94
C THR A 268 -8.39 -6.92 7.62
N MET A 269 -8.71 -5.71 7.21
CA MET A 269 -9.75 -4.89 7.85
C MET A 269 -11.18 -5.26 7.45
N PHE A 270 -11.40 -5.69 6.21
CA PHE A 270 -12.75 -5.89 5.66
C PHE A 270 -13.07 -7.31 5.22
N LEU A 271 -12.07 -8.08 4.76
CA LEU A 271 -12.29 -9.41 4.16
C LEU A 271 -11.85 -10.56 5.06
N GLY A 272 -11.69 -10.34 6.35
CA GLY A 272 -11.33 -11.39 7.31
C GLY A 272 -9.93 -11.96 7.13
N GLY A 273 -8.98 -11.18 6.58
CA GLY A 273 -7.57 -11.57 6.49
C GLY A 273 -7.35 -12.99 5.96
N TRP A 274 -6.80 -13.87 6.81
CA TRP A 274 -6.49 -15.27 6.49
C TRP A 274 -7.70 -16.21 6.55
N HIS A 275 -8.86 -15.77 7.07
CA HIS A 275 -10.05 -16.63 7.13
C HIS A 275 -10.50 -17.04 5.73
N GLY A 276 -10.57 -18.37 5.52
CA GLY A 276 -11.02 -18.98 4.28
C GLY A 276 -11.36 -20.46 4.46
N PRO A 277 -12.04 -21.09 3.51
CA PRO A 277 -12.37 -22.52 3.60
C PRO A 277 -11.13 -23.37 3.46
N GLY A 278 -11.02 -24.40 4.32
CA GLY A 278 -9.97 -25.42 4.25
C GLY A 278 -9.03 -25.46 5.45
N PRO A 279 -7.98 -26.26 5.34
CA PRO A 279 -7.03 -26.40 6.42
C PRO A 279 -6.13 -25.17 6.50
N ALA A 280 -5.67 -24.96 7.67
CA ALA A 280 -4.92 -23.81 8.13
C ALA A 280 -3.63 -23.48 7.38
N PHE A 281 -2.97 -24.44 6.75
CA PHE A 281 -1.77 -24.16 5.93
C PHE A 281 -2.08 -23.33 4.66
N LEU A 282 -3.38 -23.19 4.30
CA LEU A 282 -3.83 -22.37 3.18
C LEU A 282 -4.03 -20.88 3.53
N ASP A 283 -3.90 -20.49 4.78
CA ASP A 283 -4.12 -19.12 5.23
C ASP A 283 -3.33 -18.07 4.44
N PRO A 284 -2.01 -18.23 4.23
CA PRO A 284 -1.26 -17.24 3.44
C PRO A 284 -1.74 -17.17 1.98
N LEU A 285 -2.25 -18.29 1.46
CA LEU A 285 -2.80 -18.35 0.10
C LEU A 285 -4.12 -17.56 0.02
N TRP A 286 -4.98 -17.63 1.06
CA TRP A 286 -6.21 -16.85 1.12
C TRP A 286 -5.93 -15.35 1.19
N VAL A 287 -4.98 -14.93 2.03
CA VAL A 287 -4.54 -13.53 2.08
C VAL A 287 -4.03 -13.10 0.70
N ALA A 288 -3.12 -13.87 0.11
CA ALA A 288 -2.55 -13.57 -1.21
C ALA A 288 -3.63 -13.50 -2.30
N ALA A 289 -4.62 -14.40 -2.30
CA ALA A 289 -5.71 -14.41 -3.26
C ALA A 289 -6.61 -13.17 -3.14
N LYS A 290 -6.96 -12.77 -1.91
CA LYS A 290 -7.75 -11.57 -1.65
C LYS A 290 -6.98 -10.30 -2.05
N MET A 291 -5.70 -10.20 -1.68
CA MET A 291 -4.83 -9.08 -2.11
C MET A 291 -4.71 -9.02 -3.63
N PHE A 292 -4.61 -10.17 -4.29
CA PHE A 292 -4.52 -10.26 -5.75
C PHE A 292 -5.79 -9.72 -6.44
N LEU A 293 -6.98 -9.92 -5.86
CA LEU A 293 -8.22 -9.32 -6.36
C LEU A 293 -8.16 -7.78 -6.34
N PHE A 294 -7.64 -7.18 -5.25
CA PHE A 294 -7.43 -5.74 -5.19
C PHE A 294 -6.41 -5.26 -6.22
N ILE A 295 -5.31 -5.97 -6.40
CA ILE A 295 -4.30 -5.63 -7.42
C ILE A 295 -4.92 -5.65 -8.82
N ILE A 296 -5.75 -6.66 -9.14
CA ILE A 296 -6.50 -6.70 -10.40
C ILE A 296 -7.45 -5.51 -10.51
N LEU A 297 -8.16 -5.16 -9.43
CA LEU A 297 -9.05 -4.00 -9.38
C LEU A 297 -8.28 -2.70 -9.66
N PHE A 298 -7.11 -2.49 -9.06
CA PHE A 298 -6.24 -1.35 -9.34
C PHE A 298 -5.86 -1.26 -10.82
N ILE A 299 -5.46 -2.38 -11.42
CA ILE A 299 -5.08 -2.43 -12.83
C ILE A 299 -6.29 -2.17 -13.74
N TRP A 300 -7.45 -2.72 -13.39
CA TRP A 300 -8.67 -2.56 -14.17
C TRP A 300 -9.17 -1.11 -14.15
N VAL A 301 -9.24 -0.51 -12.97
CA VAL A 301 -9.62 0.91 -12.82
C VAL A 301 -8.68 1.83 -13.59
N ARG A 302 -7.36 1.59 -13.52
CA ARG A 302 -6.37 2.30 -14.32
C ARG A 302 -6.62 2.20 -15.83
N ALA A 303 -7.09 1.04 -16.30
CA ALA A 303 -7.33 0.79 -17.72
C ALA A 303 -8.62 1.42 -18.24
N THR A 304 -9.59 1.70 -17.38
CA THR A 304 -10.97 2.05 -17.77
C THR A 304 -11.36 3.48 -17.44
N LEU A 305 -10.95 4.01 -16.29
CA LEU A 305 -11.37 5.33 -15.85
C LEU A 305 -10.46 6.43 -16.39
N PRO A 306 -11.04 7.54 -16.89
CA PRO A 306 -10.27 8.71 -17.24
C PRO A 306 -9.75 9.40 -15.98
N ARG A 307 -8.66 10.13 -16.15
CA ARG A 307 -8.08 10.92 -15.08
C ARG A 307 -8.97 12.09 -14.68
N LEU A 308 -9.03 12.37 -13.37
CA LEU A 308 -9.74 13.53 -12.82
C LEU A 308 -8.84 14.78 -12.84
N ARG A 309 -9.44 15.98 -12.95
CA ARG A 309 -8.72 17.23 -12.74
C ARG A 309 -8.51 17.47 -11.24
N TYR A 310 -7.48 18.25 -10.91
CA TYR A 310 -7.11 18.56 -9.53
C TYR A 310 -8.26 19.16 -8.71
N ASP A 311 -9.00 20.11 -9.28
CA ASP A 311 -10.15 20.76 -8.64
C ASP A 311 -11.30 19.80 -8.36
N GLN A 312 -11.58 18.90 -9.30
CA GLN A 312 -12.60 17.86 -9.15
C GLN A 312 -12.20 16.86 -8.04
N LEU A 313 -10.95 16.42 -8.06
CA LEU A 313 -10.41 15.50 -7.08
C LEU A 313 -10.50 16.09 -5.66
N MET A 314 -10.03 17.32 -5.45
CA MET A 314 -10.10 17.98 -4.14
C MET A 314 -11.54 18.22 -3.69
N SER A 315 -12.42 18.65 -4.61
CA SER A 315 -13.85 18.84 -4.31
C SER A 315 -14.53 17.51 -3.93
N PHE A 316 -14.21 16.42 -4.61
CA PHE A 316 -14.74 15.09 -4.31
C PHE A 316 -14.29 14.60 -2.93
N GLY A 317 -13.00 14.71 -2.59
CA GLY A 317 -12.47 14.32 -1.28
C GLY A 317 -13.12 15.06 -0.12
N TRP A 318 -13.15 16.40 -0.19
CA TRP A 318 -13.62 17.23 0.91
C TRP A 318 -15.15 17.34 1.02
N LYS A 319 -15.88 17.39 -0.11
CA LYS A 319 -17.33 17.62 -0.11
C LYS A 319 -18.16 16.35 -0.12
N ILE A 320 -17.61 15.23 -0.58
CA ILE A 320 -18.35 13.96 -0.69
C ILE A 320 -17.74 12.90 0.21
N LEU A 321 -16.46 12.58 0.03
CA LEU A 321 -15.85 11.43 0.69
C LEU A 321 -15.74 11.63 2.20
N LEU A 322 -15.21 12.78 2.65
CA LEU A 322 -15.04 13.08 4.07
C LEU A 322 -16.37 13.17 4.84
N PRO A 323 -17.41 13.90 4.37
CA PRO A 323 -18.71 13.90 5.05
C PRO A 323 -19.35 12.51 5.11
N LEU A 324 -19.24 11.72 4.02
CA LEU A 324 -19.76 10.35 4.01
C LEU A 324 -19.01 9.44 4.99
N ALA A 325 -17.69 9.56 5.08
CA ALA A 325 -16.86 8.81 6.03
C ALA A 325 -17.21 9.20 7.49
N THR A 326 -17.38 10.48 7.76
CA THR A 326 -17.82 10.98 9.09
C THR A 326 -19.19 10.45 9.46
N LEU A 327 -20.15 10.46 8.52
CA LEU A 327 -21.49 9.92 8.74
C LEU A 327 -21.43 8.41 9.05
N ASN A 328 -20.60 7.66 8.30
CA ASN A 328 -20.42 6.22 8.55
C ASN A 328 -19.90 5.96 9.97
N VAL A 329 -18.93 6.72 10.46
CA VAL A 329 -18.41 6.60 11.83
C VAL A 329 -19.48 6.92 12.86
N LEU A 330 -20.26 7.98 12.67
CA LEU A 330 -21.34 8.33 13.61
C LEU A 330 -22.42 7.25 13.69
N VAL A 331 -22.84 6.71 12.55
CA VAL A 331 -23.81 5.61 12.50
C VAL A 331 -23.25 4.37 13.18
N THR A 332 -21.99 4.02 12.90
CA THR A 332 -21.33 2.87 13.54
C THR A 332 -21.21 3.06 15.06
N ALA A 333 -20.85 4.27 15.53
CA ALA A 333 -20.78 4.58 16.95
C ALA A 333 -22.11 4.36 17.66
N ILE A 334 -23.21 4.83 17.04
CA ILE A 334 -24.56 4.63 17.60
C ILE A 334 -24.89 3.14 17.65
N LEU A 335 -24.63 2.39 16.59
CA LEU A 335 -24.91 0.95 16.53
C LEU A 335 -24.11 0.18 17.60
N VAL A 336 -22.81 0.44 17.74
CA VAL A 336 -21.94 -0.22 18.73
C VAL A 336 -22.37 0.09 20.18
N VAL A 337 -22.95 1.26 20.45
CA VAL A 337 -23.45 1.60 21.81
C VAL A 337 -24.80 0.95 22.09
N LEU A 338 -25.61 0.66 21.04
CA LEU A 338 -26.93 0.05 21.18
C LEU A 338 -26.89 -1.49 21.23
N THR A 339 -25.80 -2.10 20.74
CA THR A 339 -25.58 -3.57 20.78
C THR A 339 -24.73 -3.98 21.96
#